data_f561a9cdafbd7ef4ac7a5e9d8fdd5526
#
_entry.id   f561a9cdafbd7ef4ac7a5e9d8fdd5526
#
_cell.length_a   1.000
_cell.length_b   1.000
_cell.length_c   1.000
_cell.angle_alpha   90.00
_cell.angle_beta   90.00
_cell.angle_gamma   90.00
#
_symmetry.space_group_name_H-M   'P 1'
#
loop_
_entity.id
_entity.type
_entity.pdbx_description
1 polymer ?
#
loop_
_entity_poly.entity_id
_entity_poly.type
_entity_poly.pdbx_seq_one_letter_code
_entity_poly.pdbx_strand_id
1 'polypeptide(L)'
;MIFAVVIAVRYHPSSADNTNSIASATLHIGSVAPTKFALDEISGTKRETLAALVHGKPAIINFFASWCPICLKELDAFGAYSRQKPAGISLVGIDTDDPSLATSRRLLAKAGAKYPVLIDTSKLAVATAFGVDPLPVTFFVSGDGRIVSEAVGALTLAELQKQGAAALASS
;
A
#
# COMPACT_ATOMS: atom_id res chain seq x y z
N MET A 1 -41.74 -56.97 31.89
CA MET A 1 -40.79 -56.78 30.77
C MET A 1 -41.13 -55.50 30.06
N ILE A 2 -40.38 -54.45 30.30
CA ILE A 2 -40.58 -53.12 29.71
C ILE A 2 -39.51 -52.96 28.63
N PHE A 3 -39.90 -52.94 27.34
CA PHE A 3 -38.96 -52.65 26.23
C PHE A 3 -38.78 -51.15 26.10
N ALA A 4 -37.55 -50.67 26.39
CA ALA A 4 -37.18 -49.33 26.11
C ALA A 4 -36.80 -49.18 24.62
N VAL A 5 -37.57 -48.37 23.89
CA VAL A 5 -37.28 -48.00 22.51
C VAL A 5 -36.27 -46.83 22.57
N VAL A 6 -35.04 -47.08 22.18
CA VAL A 6 -34.03 -46.02 22.02
C VAL A 6 -34.19 -45.43 20.62
N ILE A 7 -34.70 -44.21 20.50
CA ILE A 7 -34.74 -43.44 19.27
C ILE A 7 -33.39 -42.77 19.11
N ALA A 8 -32.58 -43.28 18.17
CA ALA A 8 -31.34 -42.63 17.76
C ALA A 8 -31.66 -41.44 16.84
N VAL A 9 -31.58 -40.24 17.39
CA VAL A 9 -31.64 -39.02 16.61
C VAL A 9 -30.29 -38.86 15.87
N ARG A 10 -30.32 -39.14 14.55
CA ARG A 10 -29.16 -38.82 13.70
C ARG A 10 -29.09 -37.32 13.49
N TYR A 11 -28.12 -36.68 14.12
CA TYR A 11 -27.74 -35.30 13.85
C TYR A 11 -27.04 -35.25 12.50
N HIS A 12 -27.69 -34.62 11.51
CA HIS A 12 -27.06 -34.26 10.24
C HIS A 12 -26.49 -32.87 10.43
N PRO A 13 -25.16 -32.67 10.41
CA PRO A 13 -24.61 -31.34 10.32
C PRO A 13 -24.91 -30.82 8.91
N SER A 14 -25.78 -29.81 8.83
CA SER A 14 -26.01 -29.04 7.62
C SER A 14 -24.76 -28.26 7.30
N SER A 15 -24.02 -28.68 6.26
CA SER A 15 -22.88 -27.94 5.70
C SER A 15 -23.40 -26.75 4.94
N ALA A 16 -23.54 -25.63 5.62
CA ALA A 16 -23.76 -24.33 5.01
C ALA A 16 -22.93 -23.27 5.76
N ASP A 17 -21.63 -23.49 5.83
CA ASP A 17 -20.69 -22.42 6.12
C ASP A 17 -20.20 -21.83 4.80
N ASN A 18 -21.06 -20.99 4.22
CA ASN A 18 -20.62 -20.00 3.26
C ASN A 18 -20.11 -18.79 4.07
N THR A 19 -19.05 -18.99 4.84
CA THR A 19 -18.25 -17.91 5.38
C THR A 19 -17.51 -17.31 4.20
N ASN A 20 -18.14 -16.31 3.60
CA ASN A 20 -17.44 -15.34 2.78
C ASN A 20 -16.54 -14.52 3.72
N SER A 21 -15.53 -15.19 4.29
CA SER A 21 -14.45 -14.51 4.98
C SER A 21 -13.71 -13.72 3.91
N ILE A 22 -13.97 -12.42 3.86
CA ILE A 22 -13.02 -11.46 3.31
C ILE A 22 -11.81 -11.62 4.22
N ALA A 23 -10.96 -12.60 3.90
CA ALA A 23 -9.64 -12.70 4.46
C ALA A 23 -8.97 -11.40 4.04
N SER A 24 -8.75 -10.50 4.99
CA SER A 24 -7.81 -9.39 4.81
C SER A 24 -6.51 -10.07 4.44
N ALA A 25 -6.19 -10.06 3.14
CA ALA A 25 -4.99 -10.70 2.64
C ALA A 25 -3.84 -9.84 3.14
N THR A 26 -3.27 -10.23 4.29
CA THR A 26 -2.03 -9.65 4.76
C THR A 26 -1.00 -9.93 3.68
N LEU A 27 -0.57 -8.89 2.97
CA LEU A 27 0.48 -9.03 1.98
C LEU A 27 1.78 -9.39 2.70
N HIS A 28 2.38 -10.47 2.27
CA HIS A 28 3.66 -10.95 2.81
C HIS A 28 4.80 -10.58 1.85
N ILE A 29 6.00 -10.48 2.40
CA ILE A 29 7.22 -10.42 1.58
C ILE A 29 7.21 -11.57 0.58
N GLY A 30 7.47 -11.27 -0.71
CA GLY A 30 7.37 -12.19 -1.83
C GLY A 30 6.02 -12.21 -2.56
N SER A 31 4.95 -11.61 -1.98
CA SER A 31 3.67 -11.46 -2.68
C SER A 31 3.80 -10.49 -3.86
N VAL A 32 2.96 -10.70 -4.89
CA VAL A 32 2.84 -9.73 -6.00
C VAL A 32 2.12 -8.48 -5.50
N ALA A 33 2.71 -7.31 -5.71
CA ALA A 33 2.12 -6.04 -5.33
C ALA A 33 0.84 -5.77 -6.15
N PRO A 34 -0.28 -5.38 -5.52
CA PRO A 34 -1.54 -5.13 -6.21
C PRO A 34 -1.52 -3.77 -6.92
N THR A 35 -1.03 -3.72 -8.16
CA THR A 35 -0.78 -2.48 -8.91
C THR A 35 -1.86 -2.13 -9.94
N LYS A 36 -2.91 -2.93 -10.10
CA LYS A 36 -3.93 -2.77 -11.17
C LYS A 36 -4.98 -1.67 -10.91
N PHE A 37 -4.78 -0.85 -9.89
CA PHE A 37 -5.71 0.23 -9.56
C PHE A 37 -5.46 1.46 -10.40
N ALA A 38 -6.54 2.02 -10.98
CA ALA A 38 -6.54 3.31 -11.66
C ALA A 38 -7.04 4.39 -10.69
N LEU A 39 -6.21 5.38 -10.40
CA LEU A 39 -6.46 6.45 -9.45
C LEU A 39 -6.22 7.81 -10.09
N ASP A 40 -6.84 8.84 -9.54
CA ASP A 40 -6.56 10.20 -9.95
C ASP A 40 -5.26 10.68 -9.30
N GLU A 41 -4.43 11.37 -10.06
CA GLU A 41 -3.23 12.01 -9.54
C GLU A 41 -3.61 13.26 -8.73
N ILE A 42 -2.91 13.51 -7.64
CA ILE A 42 -3.20 14.65 -6.75
C ILE A 42 -3.10 16.01 -7.45
N SER A 43 -2.35 16.09 -8.55
CA SER A 43 -2.31 17.29 -9.42
C SER A 43 -3.64 17.58 -10.08
N GLY A 44 -4.54 16.60 -10.19
CA GLY A 44 -5.85 16.71 -10.83
C GLY A 44 -5.80 16.70 -12.37
N THR A 45 -4.64 16.41 -12.97
CA THR A 45 -4.44 16.48 -14.43
C THR A 45 -4.54 15.13 -15.12
N LYS A 46 -4.39 14.03 -14.38
CA LYS A 46 -4.31 12.68 -14.94
C LYS A 46 -5.02 11.66 -14.05
N ARG A 47 -5.43 10.57 -14.71
CA ARG A 47 -5.81 9.32 -14.07
C ARG A 47 -4.82 8.25 -14.53
N GLU A 48 -4.13 7.63 -13.58
CA GLU A 48 -3.04 6.69 -13.86
C GLU A 48 -3.28 5.36 -13.16
N THR A 49 -2.74 4.28 -13.69
CA THR A 49 -2.66 3.03 -12.95
C THR A 49 -1.33 2.97 -12.19
N LEU A 50 -1.35 2.40 -11.00
CA LEU A 50 -0.12 2.18 -10.25
C LEU A 50 0.86 1.32 -11.07
N ALA A 51 0.36 0.32 -11.81
CA ALA A 51 1.16 -0.48 -12.74
C ALA A 51 1.87 0.36 -13.80
N ALA A 52 1.20 1.36 -14.38
CA ALA A 52 1.80 2.24 -15.38
C ALA A 52 2.94 3.10 -14.78
N LEU A 53 2.80 3.53 -13.53
CA LEU A 53 3.81 4.34 -12.85
C LEU A 53 5.05 3.55 -12.46
N VAL A 54 4.92 2.27 -12.14
CA VAL A 54 6.07 1.43 -11.81
C VAL A 54 6.73 0.80 -13.04
N HIS A 55 6.02 0.64 -14.15
CA HIS A 55 6.54 0.21 -15.48
C HIS A 55 7.46 -1.02 -15.46
N GLY A 56 7.21 -2.01 -14.61
CA GLY A 56 8.08 -3.18 -14.48
C GLY A 56 9.48 -2.87 -13.96
N LYS A 57 9.64 -1.76 -13.27
CA LYS A 57 10.86 -1.37 -12.55
C LYS A 57 10.67 -1.59 -11.07
N PRO A 58 11.75 -1.76 -10.30
CA PRO A 58 11.68 -1.62 -8.85
C PRO A 58 10.98 -0.35 -8.44
N ALA A 59 10.20 -0.41 -7.37
CA ALA A 59 9.40 0.73 -6.94
C ALA A 59 9.38 0.89 -5.43
N ILE A 60 9.26 2.14 -4.99
CA ILE A 60 8.93 2.54 -3.63
C ILE A 60 7.50 3.08 -3.67
N ILE A 61 6.60 2.49 -2.91
CA ILE A 61 5.19 2.87 -2.81
C ILE A 61 4.92 3.27 -1.37
N ASN A 62 4.69 4.57 -1.14
CA ASN A 62 4.49 5.13 0.19
C ASN A 62 3.02 5.52 0.40
N PHE A 63 2.42 5.03 1.46
CA PHE A 63 1.07 5.39 1.91
C PHE A 63 1.15 6.41 3.04
N PHE A 64 0.49 7.54 2.86
CA PHE A 64 0.49 8.64 3.81
C PHE A 64 -0.83 9.41 3.80
N ALA A 65 -1.03 10.31 4.77
CA ALA A 65 -2.12 11.29 4.78
C ALA A 65 -1.65 12.61 5.40
N SER A 66 -2.26 13.73 5.01
CA SER A 66 -1.89 15.06 5.53
C SER A 66 -2.24 15.26 7.01
N TRP A 67 -3.17 14.50 7.54
CA TRP A 67 -3.57 14.53 8.95
C TRP A 67 -2.70 13.64 9.86
N CYS A 68 -1.83 12.80 9.30
CA CYS A 68 -0.99 11.85 10.04
C CYS A 68 0.32 12.52 10.50
N PRO A 69 0.53 12.80 11.81
CA PRO A 69 1.71 13.53 12.27
C PRO A 69 3.03 12.80 12.03
N ILE A 70 3.00 11.45 12.02
CA ILE A 70 4.18 10.63 11.75
C ILE A 70 4.52 10.69 10.26
N CYS A 71 3.51 10.69 9.37
CA CYS A 71 3.71 10.83 7.94
C CYS A 71 4.40 12.15 7.59
N LEU A 72 4.07 13.25 8.30
CA LEU A 72 4.68 14.55 8.05
C LEU A 72 6.19 14.58 8.32
N LYS A 73 6.68 13.70 9.20
CA LYS A 73 8.12 13.61 9.53
C LYS A 73 8.95 13.04 8.39
N GLU A 74 8.36 12.23 7.52
CA GLU A 74 9.08 11.59 6.41
C GLU A 74 8.97 12.34 5.08
N LEU A 75 8.01 13.26 4.91
CA LEU A 75 7.79 13.95 3.63
C LEU A 75 9.03 14.65 3.10
N ASP A 76 9.83 15.28 3.97
CA ASP A 76 11.06 15.93 3.56
C ASP A 76 12.11 14.93 3.03
N ALA A 77 12.15 13.72 3.62
CA ALA A 77 13.03 12.63 3.18
C ALA A 77 12.59 12.12 1.78
N PHE A 78 11.30 11.90 1.57
CA PHE A 78 10.76 11.52 0.26
C PHE A 78 10.95 12.61 -0.80
N GLY A 79 10.74 13.88 -0.43
CA GLY A 79 11.05 15.02 -1.27
C GLY A 79 12.53 15.06 -1.68
N ALA A 80 13.44 14.91 -0.73
CA ALA A 80 14.88 14.87 -0.98
C ALA A 80 15.26 13.68 -1.87
N TYR A 81 14.74 12.49 -1.59
CA TYR A 81 14.95 11.28 -2.40
C TYR A 81 14.52 11.50 -3.85
N SER A 82 13.31 12.05 -4.06
CA SER A 82 12.78 12.31 -5.39
C SER A 82 13.61 13.29 -6.22
N ARG A 83 14.21 14.28 -5.55
CA ARG A 83 15.10 15.27 -6.22
C ARG A 83 16.45 14.68 -6.66
N GLN A 84 16.91 13.62 -5.98
CA GLN A 84 18.13 12.90 -6.37
C GLN A 84 17.94 12.11 -7.67
N LYS A 85 16.68 11.87 -8.09
CA LYS A 85 16.32 11.11 -9.29
C LYS A 85 17.07 9.78 -9.38
N PRO A 86 16.98 8.90 -8.40
CA PRO A 86 17.72 7.64 -8.45
C PRO A 86 17.31 6.85 -9.69
N ALA A 87 18.33 6.43 -10.46
CA ALA A 87 18.10 5.73 -11.71
C ALA A 87 17.52 4.32 -11.46
N GLY A 88 16.60 3.89 -12.31
CA GLY A 88 16.10 2.52 -12.32
C GLY A 88 15.04 2.17 -11.27
N ILE A 89 14.65 3.10 -10.40
CA ILE A 89 13.60 2.89 -9.40
C ILE A 89 12.49 3.92 -9.54
N SER A 90 11.25 3.48 -9.43
CA SER A 90 10.07 4.35 -9.40
C SER A 90 9.75 4.73 -7.97
N LEU A 91 9.28 5.97 -7.74
CA LEU A 91 8.74 6.43 -6.46
C LEU A 91 7.32 6.90 -6.67
N VAL A 92 6.36 6.36 -5.92
CA VAL A 92 4.94 6.71 -6.00
C VAL A 92 4.40 6.92 -4.58
N GLY A 93 3.68 8.02 -4.36
CA GLY A 93 2.90 8.25 -3.14
C GLY A 93 1.45 7.85 -3.33
N ILE A 94 0.82 7.38 -2.27
CA ILE A 94 -0.63 7.14 -2.20
C ILE A 94 -1.16 7.98 -1.03
N ASP A 95 -1.90 9.03 -1.37
CA ASP A 95 -2.61 9.89 -0.40
C ASP A 95 -3.89 9.18 0.02
N THR A 96 -3.90 8.65 1.24
CA THR A 96 -4.88 7.69 1.72
C THR A 96 -5.77 8.31 2.81
N ASP A 97 -7.10 8.14 2.65
CA ASP A 97 -8.08 8.64 3.65
C ASP A 97 -7.91 10.12 4.01
N ASP A 98 -7.52 10.94 3.04
CA ASP A 98 -7.26 12.36 3.30
C ASP A 98 -8.50 13.21 3.03
N PRO A 99 -9.00 13.93 4.04
CA PRO A 99 -10.15 14.81 3.88
C PRO A 99 -9.81 16.11 3.13
N SER A 100 -8.51 16.41 2.93
CA SER A 100 -8.07 17.69 2.36
C SER A 100 -6.90 17.57 1.41
N LEU A 101 -7.17 17.25 0.16
CA LEU A 101 -6.17 17.21 -0.91
C LEU A 101 -5.42 18.55 -1.07
N ALA A 102 -6.05 19.68 -0.74
CA ALA A 102 -5.39 20.98 -0.75
C ALA A 102 -4.28 21.07 0.31
N THR A 103 -4.47 20.42 1.47
CA THR A 103 -3.44 20.34 2.51
C THR A 103 -2.32 19.43 2.08
N SER A 104 -2.60 18.25 1.55
CA SER A 104 -1.60 17.33 1.00
C SER A 104 -0.75 18.01 -0.09
N ARG A 105 -1.37 18.68 -1.06
CA ARG A 105 -0.64 19.42 -2.10
C ARG A 105 0.34 20.45 -1.53
N ARG A 106 -0.07 21.21 -0.51
CA ARG A 106 0.80 22.22 0.14
C ARG A 106 1.98 21.54 0.86
N LEU A 107 1.74 20.44 1.57
CA LEU A 107 2.78 19.70 2.29
C LEU A 107 3.79 19.08 1.32
N LEU A 108 3.33 18.44 0.25
CA LEU A 108 4.16 17.89 -0.81
C LEU A 108 5.00 18.97 -1.51
N ALA A 109 4.40 20.12 -1.80
CA ALA A 109 5.10 21.26 -2.38
C ALA A 109 6.18 21.80 -1.43
N LYS A 110 5.88 21.92 -0.13
CA LYS A 110 6.83 22.35 0.91
C LYS A 110 8.01 21.39 1.02
N ALA A 111 7.75 20.07 0.99
CA ALA A 111 8.77 19.03 1.00
C ALA A 111 9.58 18.98 -0.31
N GLY A 112 9.16 19.69 -1.35
CA GLY A 112 9.79 19.68 -2.67
C GLY A 112 9.66 18.33 -3.38
N ALA A 113 8.53 17.66 -3.19
CA ALA A 113 8.23 16.38 -3.82
C ALA A 113 8.21 16.49 -5.35
N LYS A 114 8.88 15.55 -6.03
CA LYS A 114 9.00 15.47 -7.49
C LYS A 114 8.67 14.05 -7.97
N TYR A 115 7.61 13.47 -7.43
CA TYR A 115 7.12 12.14 -7.76
C TYR A 115 5.59 12.15 -7.86
N PRO A 116 4.98 11.23 -8.63
CA PRO A 116 3.53 11.13 -8.72
C PRO A 116 2.92 10.71 -7.40
N VAL A 117 1.80 11.34 -7.05
CA VAL A 117 0.99 10.97 -5.89
C VAL A 117 -0.44 10.71 -6.36
N LEU A 118 -0.94 9.53 -6.06
CA LEU A 118 -2.29 9.08 -6.39
C LEU A 118 -3.21 9.22 -5.18
N ILE A 119 -4.52 9.37 -5.43
CA ILE A 119 -5.54 9.60 -4.41
C ILE A 119 -6.33 8.32 -4.16
N ASP A 120 -6.31 7.81 -2.93
CA ASP A 120 -7.09 6.66 -2.47
C ASP A 120 -7.96 7.02 -1.26
N THR A 121 -8.93 7.94 -1.46
CA THR A 121 -9.70 8.53 -0.35
C THR A 121 -11.12 8.01 -0.22
N SER A 122 -11.78 7.57 -1.29
CA SER A 122 -13.22 7.29 -1.25
C SER A 122 -13.59 5.86 -0.85
N LYS A 123 -12.74 4.89 -1.17
CA LYS A 123 -13.00 3.46 -0.91
C LYS A 123 -11.82 2.76 -0.26
N LEU A 124 -10.70 3.44 -0.12
CA LEU A 124 -9.44 2.90 0.40
C LEU A 124 -9.04 1.59 -0.28
N ALA A 125 -9.35 1.48 -1.59
CA ALA A 125 -9.25 0.22 -2.31
C ALA A 125 -7.80 -0.24 -2.43
N VAL A 126 -6.87 0.70 -2.63
CA VAL A 126 -5.44 0.39 -2.73
C VAL A 126 -4.87 0.13 -1.34
N ALA A 127 -5.16 0.98 -0.36
CA ALA A 127 -4.73 0.79 1.02
C ALA A 127 -5.20 -0.57 1.57
N THR A 128 -6.48 -0.93 1.33
CA THR A 128 -7.03 -2.24 1.73
C THR A 128 -6.32 -3.40 1.03
N ALA A 129 -6.07 -3.28 -0.29
CA ALA A 129 -5.40 -4.33 -1.05
C ALA A 129 -3.94 -4.53 -0.64
N PHE A 130 -3.26 -3.47 -0.16
CA PHE A 130 -1.93 -3.54 0.41
C PHE A 130 -1.92 -3.89 1.90
N GLY A 131 -3.08 -3.97 2.56
CA GLY A 131 -3.17 -4.25 4.00
C GLY A 131 -2.60 -3.13 4.87
N VAL A 132 -2.74 -1.88 4.42
CA VAL A 132 -2.16 -0.70 5.10
C VAL A 132 -2.94 -0.38 6.35
N ASP A 133 -2.32 -0.58 7.51
CA ASP A 133 -2.75 -0.16 8.84
C ASP A 133 -1.61 -0.43 9.84
N PRO A 134 -1.07 0.59 10.55
CA PRO A 134 -1.37 2.03 10.50
C PRO A 134 -0.60 2.79 9.41
N LEU A 135 -0.80 4.11 9.29
CA LEU A 135 0.02 5.02 8.48
C LEU A 135 1.23 5.57 9.27
N PRO A 136 2.35 5.90 8.60
CA PRO A 136 2.66 5.61 7.20
C PRO A 136 3.18 4.18 7.01
N VAL A 137 3.00 3.65 5.81
CA VAL A 137 3.61 2.39 5.40
C VAL A 137 4.29 2.57 4.04
N THR A 138 5.48 2.03 3.89
CA THR A 138 6.22 2.05 2.63
C THR A 138 6.54 0.63 2.18
N PHE A 139 6.12 0.29 0.97
CA PHE A 139 6.46 -0.96 0.31
C PHE A 139 7.59 -0.76 -0.68
N PHE A 140 8.55 -1.66 -0.66
CA PHE A 140 9.62 -1.77 -1.64
C PHE A 140 9.35 -2.97 -2.53
N VAL A 141 9.29 -2.74 -3.83
CA VAL A 141 8.84 -3.72 -4.83
C VAL A 141 9.97 -3.93 -5.83
N SER A 142 10.27 -5.19 -6.15
CA SER A 142 11.26 -5.58 -7.18
C SER A 142 10.73 -5.34 -8.59
N GLY A 143 11.59 -5.44 -9.59
CA GLY A 143 11.24 -5.22 -11.00
C GLY A 143 10.24 -6.23 -11.55
N ASP A 144 10.17 -7.44 -10.98
CA ASP A 144 9.16 -8.46 -11.28
C ASP A 144 7.81 -8.23 -10.55
N GLY A 145 7.70 -7.14 -9.78
CA GLY A 145 6.48 -6.72 -9.13
C GLY A 145 6.21 -7.37 -7.76
N ARG A 146 7.23 -7.98 -7.12
CA ARG A 146 7.07 -8.59 -5.80
C ARG A 146 7.48 -7.63 -4.69
N ILE A 147 6.77 -7.68 -3.57
CA ILE A 147 7.13 -6.96 -2.35
C ILE A 147 8.39 -7.60 -1.76
N VAL A 148 9.49 -6.85 -1.69
CA VAL A 148 10.76 -7.31 -1.13
C VAL A 148 10.99 -6.83 0.28
N SER A 149 10.41 -5.71 0.66
CA SER A 149 10.36 -5.26 2.05
C SER A 149 9.20 -4.30 2.30
N GLU A 150 8.84 -4.17 3.57
CA GLU A 150 7.83 -3.25 4.09
C GLU A 150 8.43 -2.50 5.27
N ALA A 151 8.11 -1.22 5.37
CA ALA A 151 8.47 -0.40 6.52
C ALA A 151 7.22 0.28 7.07
N VAL A 152 6.91 0.04 8.34
CA VAL A 152 5.84 0.70 9.08
C VAL A 152 6.45 1.83 9.91
N GLY A 153 5.90 3.04 9.76
CA GLY A 153 6.41 4.26 10.38
C GLY A 153 7.30 5.10 9.46
N ALA A 154 7.70 6.27 9.97
CA ALA A 154 8.44 7.25 9.18
C ALA A 154 9.86 6.78 8.84
N LEU A 155 10.25 6.97 7.58
CA LEU A 155 11.57 6.65 7.06
C LEU A 155 12.45 7.90 6.93
N THR A 156 13.71 7.76 7.27
CA THR A 156 14.77 8.74 6.95
C THR A 156 15.23 8.60 5.50
N LEU A 157 15.90 9.63 4.98
CA LEU A 157 16.49 9.58 3.65
C LEU A 157 17.51 8.43 3.49
N ALA A 158 18.32 8.17 4.52
CA ALA A 158 19.29 7.07 4.50
C ALA A 158 18.62 5.68 4.42
N GLU A 159 17.51 5.49 5.14
CA GLU A 159 16.73 4.25 5.08
C GLU A 159 16.07 4.08 3.72
N LEU A 160 15.49 5.14 3.15
CA LEU A 160 14.93 5.12 1.79
C LEU A 160 15.98 4.73 0.75
N GLN A 161 17.20 5.32 0.85
CA GLN A 161 18.30 5.00 -0.06
C GLN A 161 18.74 3.54 0.09
N LYS A 162 18.90 3.06 1.32
CA LYS A 162 19.32 1.69 1.62
C LYS A 162 18.28 0.67 1.09
N GLN A 163 17.02 0.85 1.42
CA GLN A 163 15.97 -0.09 1.03
C GLN A 163 15.66 -0.01 -0.46
N GLY A 164 15.70 1.19 -1.06
CA GLY A 164 15.56 1.37 -2.50
C GLY A 164 16.69 0.65 -3.28
N ALA A 165 17.93 0.74 -2.80
CA ALA A 165 19.05 0.00 -3.38
C ALA A 165 18.87 -1.52 -3.25
N ALA A 166 18.33 -2.01 -2.15
CA ALA A 166 18.01 -3.43 -1.98
C ALA A 166 16.93 -3.91 -2.95
N ALA A 167 15.88 -3.10 -3.17
CA ALA A 167 14.83 -3.42 -4.15
C ALA A 167 15.38 -3.48 -5.59
N LEU A 168 16.32 -2.58 -5.95
CA LEU A 168 17.03 -2.63 -7.23
C LEU A 168 17.84 -3.91 -7.40
N ALA A 169 18.51 -4.38 -6.37
CA ALA A 169 19.33 -5.58 -6.41
C ALA A 169 18.52 -6.90 -6.45
N SER A 170 17.21 -6.83 -6.15
CA SER A 170 16.30 -7.99 -6.12
C SER A 170 15.55 -8.20 -7.44
N SER A 171 15.96 -7.52 -8.52
CA SER A 171 15.26 -7.48 -9.83
C SER A 171 15.95 -8.36 -10.85
#